data_cf285337f03ac6244d48290098a85b5c
#
_entry.id   cf285337f03ac6244d48290098a85b5c
#
_cell.length_a   1.000
_cell.length_b   1.000
_cell.length_c   1.000
_cell.angle_alpha   90.00
_cell.angle_beta   90.00
_cell.angle_gamma   90.00
#
_symmetry.space_group_name_H-M   'P 1'
#
loop_
_entity.id
_entity.type
_entity.pdbx_description
1 polymer ?
#
loop_
_entity_poly.entity_id
_entity_poly.type
_entity_poly.pdbx_seq_one_letter_code
_entity_poly.pdbx_strand_id
1 'polypeptide(L)'
;MYQIEENLLKLAYAKGISSQGKWALANWMMQYPYKEIGFEDIIKIGKITTHRELFRKSWQEIHANWGKIQSKQSFITCFDPKYPPQLLHLTYPPIVLFYNGDLSLLSCNMLSVVGGRHTSALAKKTVYYLLKPVVEAGYVIVSGCAKGIDTYGQQAAISHGGRTIAVNWNRDRASLSC
;
A
#
# COMPACT_ATOMS: atom_id res chain seq x y z
N MET A 1 13.87 -16.69 -2.68
CA MET A 1 12.64 -15.85 -2.72
C MET A 1 12.22 -15.40 -1.31
N TYR A 2 12.02 -16.31 -0.35
CA TYR A 2 11.61 -15.96 1.04
C TYR A 2 12.50 -14.92 1.74
N GLN A 3 13.82 -14.95 1.55
CA GLN A 3 14.72 -13.99 2.20
C GLN A 3 14.54 -12.55 1.70
N ILE A 4 14.29 -12.38 0.39
CA ILE A 4 14.03 -11.04 -0.19
C ILE A 4 12.71 -10.48 0.32
N GLU A 5 11.65 -11.29 0.31
CA GLU A 5 10.32 -10.89 0.80
C GLU A 5 10.38 -10.48 2.27
N GLU A 6 11.10 -11.24 3.10
CA GLU A 6 11.31 -10.91 4.50
C GLU A 6 12.04 -9.58 4.67
N ASN A 7 13.10 -9.34 3.91
CA ASN A 7 13.85 -8.10 3.97
C ASN A 7 13.02 -6.90 3.50
N LEU A 8 12.22 -7.07 2.43
CA LEU A 8 11.30 -6.04 1.96
C LEU A 8 10.23 -5.72 3.00
N LEU A 9 9.71 -6.75 3.67
CA LEU A 9 8.74 -6.56 4.73
C LEU A 9 9.34 -5.83 5.93
N LYS A 10 10.57 -6.16 6.36
CA LYS A 10 11.30 -5.41 7.39
C LYS A 10 11.49 -3.96 6.99
N LEU A 11 11.90 -3.70 5.75
CA LEU A 11 12.05 -2.34 5.23
C LEU A 11 10.73 -1.57 5.17
N ALA A 12 9.61 -2.23 4.88
CA ALA A 12 8.29 -1.59 4.89
C ALA A 12 7.93 -1.05 6.26
N TYR A 13 8.31 -1.77 7.34
CA TYR A 13 8.10 -1.33 8.72
C TYR A 13 9.13 -0.31 9.21
N ALA A 14 10.30 -0.23 8.58
CA ALA A 14 11.39 0.62 9.04
C ALA A 14 11.05 2.11 8.93
N LYS A 15 11.35 2.86 10.01
CA LYS A 15 11.28 4.33 10.08
C LYS A 15 12.63 4.95 9.75
N GLY A 16 12.63 6.23 9.40
CA GLY A 16 13.88 6.95 9.11
C GLY A 16 14.47 6.69 7.73
N ILE A 17 13.76 5.98 6.86
CA ILE A 17 14.11 5.76 5.45
C ILE A 17 13.00 6.27 4.54
N SER A 18 13.37 6.99 3.48
CA SER A 18 12.42 7.52 2.48
C SER A 18 11.90 6.43 1.54
N SER A 19 10.78 6.70 0.83
CA SER A 19 10.29 5.82 -0.24
C SER A 19 11.34 5.59 -1.33
N GLN A 20 12.11 6.63 -1.69
CA GLN A 20 13.26 6.50 -2.60
C GLN A 20 14.29 5.50 -2.09
N GLY A 21 14.65 5.61 -0.81
CA GLY A 21 15.62 4.69 -0.20
C GLY A 21 15.13 3.25 -0.14
N LYS A 22 13.85 3.05 0.22
CA LYS A 22 13.22 1.73 0.21
C LYS A 22 13.22 1.12 -1.19
N TRP A 23 12.89 1.91 -2.22
CA TRP A 23 12.88 1.46 -3.61
C TRP A 23 14.28 1.14 -4.13
N ALA A 24 15.29 1.95 -3.79
CA ALA A 24 16.67 1.68 -4.15
C ALA A 24 17.17 0.35 -3.55
N LEU A 25 16.86 0.08 -2.29
CA LEU A 25 17.18 -1.18 -1.62
C LEU A 25 16.45 -2.38 -2.23
N ALA A 26 15.17 -2.23 -2.56
CA ALA A 26 14.40 -3.27 -3.23
C ALA A 26 15.04 -3.68 -4.57
N ASN A 27 15.36 -2.70 -5.41
CA ASN A 27 16.04 -2.95 -6.69
C ASN A 27 17.40 -3.60 -6.51
N TRP A 28 18.17 -3.16 -5.51
CA TRP A 28 19.46 -3.77 -5.22
C TRP A 28 19.33 -5.24 -4.80
N MET A 29 18.36 -5.57 -3.95
CA MET A 29 18.09 -6.94 -3.52
C MET A 29 17.67 -7.85 -4.68
N MET A 30 16.92 -7.33 -5.64
CA MET A 30 16.57 -8.07 -6.85
C MET A 30 17.77 -8.31 -7.76
N GLN A 31 18.66 -7.33 -7.88
CA GLN A 31 19.87 -7.46 -8.70
C GLN A 31 20.89 -8.44 -8.09
N TYR A 32 20.92 -8.53 -6.76
CA TYR A 32 21.85 -9.36 -5.99
C TYR A 32 21.13 -10.29 -5.01
N PRO A 33 20.31 -11.25 -5.47
CA PRO A 33 19.37 -12.00 -4.63
C PRO A 33 20.03 -12.90 -3.58
N TYR A 34 21.31 -13.25 -3.76
CA TYR A 34 22.06 -14.11 -2.85
C TYR A 34 23.10 -13.36 -2.02
N LYS A 35 23.20 -12.05 -2.19
CA LYS A 35 24.17 -11.24 -1.45
C LYS A 35 23.58 -10.78 -0.14
N GLU A 36 24.24 -11.11 0.96
CA GLU A 36 23.90 -10.54 2.26
C GLU A 36 24.17 -9.04 2.25
N ILE A 37 23.25 -8.29 2.87
CA ILE A 37 23.36 -6.85 2.99
C ILE A 37 23.61 -6.48 4.45
N GLY A 38 24.76 -5.85 4.71
CA GLY A 38 25.10 -5.32 6.03
C GLY A 38 24.36 -4.02 6.35
N PHE A 39 24.32 -3.66 7.64
CA PHE A 39 23.65 -2.44 8.07
C PHE A 39 24.21 -1.17 7.39
N GLU A 40 25.52 -1.08 7.21
CA GLU A 40 26.16 0.09 6.57
C GLU A 40 25.85 0.15 5.07
N ASP A 41 25.69 -1.00 4.40
CA ASP A 41 25.23 -1.04 2.99
C ASP A 41 23.79 -0.55 2.87
N ILE A 42 22.92 -0.93 3.81
CA ILE A 42 21.53 -0.43 3.87
C ILE A 42 21.53 1.09 4.01
N ILE A 43 22.35 1.65 4.88
CA ILE A 43 22.49 3.11 5.07
C ILE A 43 22.94 3.78 3.78
N LYS A 44 23.95 3.23 3.12
CA LYS A 44 24.53 3.79 1.89
C LYS A 44 23.57 3.72 0.71
N ILE A 45 23.02 2.54 0.41
CA ILE A 45 22.11 2.30 -0.72
C ILE A 45 20.79 3.03 -0.51
N GLY A 46 20.25 2.96 0.71
CA GLY A 46 19.02 3.65 1.12
C GLY A 46 19.16 5.16 1.25
N LYS A 47 20.38 5.72 1.08
CA LYS A 47 20.71 7.15 1.23
C LYS A 47 20.18 7.73 2.55
N ILE A 48 20.36 6.99 3.64
CA ILE A 48 19.87 7.37 4.96
C ILE A 48 20.88 8.31 5.61
N THR A 49 20.70 9.61 5.43
CA THR A 49 21.61 10.65 5.93
C THR A 49 21.11 11.29 7.22
N THR A 50 19.93 11.90 7.17
CA THR A 50 19.40 12.78 8.23
C THR A 50 18.79 11.99 9.41
N HIS A 51 18.19 10.82 9.17
CA HIS A 51 17.46 10.04 10.18
C HIS A 51 18.13 8.71 10.52
N ARG A 52 19.47 8.66 10.45
CA ARG A 52 20.25 7.43 10.64
C ARG A 52 19.98 6.75 12.00
N GLU A 53 19.93 7.52 13.06
CA GLU A 53 19.68 6.99 14.40
C GLU A 53 18.24 6.49 14.58
N LEU A 54 17.25 7.20 14.01
CA LEU A 54 15.87 6.75 13.98
C LEU A 54 15.73 5.43 13.21
N PHE A 55 16.41 5.31 12.07
CA PHE A 55 16.44 4.08 11.29
C PHE A 55 17.09 2.94 12.08
N ARG A 56 18.24 3.18 12.71
CA ARG A 56 18.95 2.18 13.53
C ARG A 56 18.07 1.61 14.62
N LYS A 57 17.45 2.47 15.42
CA LYS A 57 16.53 2.05 16.50
C LYS A 57 15.34 1.25 15.95
N SER A 58 14.69 1.78 14.91
CA SER A 58 13.57 1.09 14.29
C SER A 58 13.95 -0.27 13.71
N TRP A 59 15.14 -0.37 13.09
CA TRP A 59 15.64 -1.61 12.52
C TRP A 59 15.92 -2.67 13.59
N GLN A 60 16.51 -2.26 14.71
CA GLN A 60 16.75 -3.14 15.87
C GLN A 60 15.44 -3.62 16.50
N GLU A 61 14.46 -2.72 16.68
CA GLU A 61 13.13 -3.06 17.19
C GLU A 61 12.40 -4.07 16.30
N ILE A 62 12.50 -3.90 14.98
CA ILE A 62 11.89 -4.82 14.00
C ILE A 62 12.51 -6.21 14.14
N HIS A 63 13.85 -6.31 14.24
CA HIS A 63 14.54 -7.60 14.40
C HIS A 63 14.18 -8.28 15.72
N ALA A 64 14.19 -7.53 16.83
CA ALA A 64 13.83 -8.06 18.14
C ALA A 64 12.38 -8.57 18.24
N ASN A 65 11.46 -7.99 17.46
CA ASN A 65 10.04 -8.34 17.48
C ASN A 65 9.56 -9.05 16.20
N TRP A 66 10.46 -9.57 15.39
CA TRP A 66 10.15 -10.07 14.06
C TRP A 66 9.03 -11.12 14.05
N GLY A 67 9.09 -12.11 14.95
CA GLY A 67 8.07 -13.15 15.07
C GLY A 67 6.64 -12.63 15.33
N LYS A 68 6.53 -11.47 15.99
CA LYS A 68 5.23 -10.81 16.23
C LYS A 68 4.76 -9.96 15.04
N ILE A 69 5.70 -9.47 14.25
CA ILE A 69 5.42 -8.57 13.12
C ILE A 69 4.95 -9.37 11.90
N GLN A 70 5.67 -10.42 11.55
CA GLN A 70 5.41 -11.22 10.34
C GLN A 70 4.05 -11.93 10.33
N SER A 71 3.42 -12.14 11.49
CA SER A 71 2.18 -12.91 11.61
C SER A 71 0.91 -12.06 11.48
N LYS A 72 1.01 -10.73 11.30
CA LYS A 72 -0.12 -9.82 11.53
C LYS A 72 -0.99 -9.50 10.32
N GLN A 73 -0.45 -9.51 9.12
CA GLN A 73 -1.19 -9.07 7.92
C GLN A 73 -0.71 -9.80 6.68
N SER A 74 -1.64 -10.11 5.77
CA SER A 74 -1.30 -10.53 4.42
C SER A 74 -0.65 -9.39 3.66
N PHE A 75 0.33 -9.70 2.82
CA PHE A 75 1.03 -8.71 2.02
C PHE A 75 1.46 -9.29 0.67
N ILE A 76 1.72 -8.41 -0.28
CA ILE A 76 2.43 -8.68 -1.53
C ILE A 76 3.58 -7.68 -1.68
N THR A 77 4.63 -8.09 -2.36
CA THR A 77 5.78 -7.22 -2.65
C THR A 77 5.67 -6.64 -4.05
N CYS A 78 6.43 -5.59 -4.34
CA CYS A 78 6.50 -4.99 -5.68
C CYS A 78 7.03 -5.93 -6.77
N PHE A 79 7.51 -7.11 -6.41
CA PHE A 79 7.99 -8.16 -7.32
C PHE A 79 7.02 -9.34 -7.44
N ASP A 80 5.91 -9.31 -6.72
CA ASP A 80 4.86 -10.33 -6.84
C ASP A 80 4.10 -10.15 -8.16
N PRO A 81 3.81 -11.22 -8.92
CA PRO A 81 2.99 -11.15 -10.14
C PRO A 81 1.59 -10.54 -9.93
N LYS A 82 1.07 -10.59 -8.70
CA LYS A 82 -0.23 -9.98 -8.34
C LYS A 82 -0.13 -8.50 -7.95
N TYR A 83 1.09 -7.94 -7.94
CA TYR A 83 1.26 -6.52 -7.63
C TYR A 83 0.64 -5.66 -8.73
N PRO A 84 -0.16 -4.62 -8.40
CA PRO A 84 -0.82 -3.79 -9.39
C PRO A 84 0.20 -3.09 -10.30
N PRO A 85 0.22 -3.37 -11.62
CA PRO A 85 1.20 -2.78 -12.53
C PRO A 85 1.11 -1.26 -12.60
N GLN A 86 -0.09 -0.69 -12.36
CA GLN A 86 -0.30 0.76 -12.32
C GLN A 86 0.55 1.45 -11.26
N LEU A 87 0.81 0.78 -10.13
CA LEU A 87 1.65 1.35 -9.07
C LEU A 87 3.13 1.39 -9.44
N LEU A 88 3.58 0.56 -10.39
CA LEU A 88 4.96 0.59 -10.87
C LEU A 88 5.28 1.84 -11.70
N HIS A 89 4.27 2.58 -12.17
CA HIS A 89 4.44 3.88 -12.84
C HIS A 89 4.73 5.04 -11.87
N LEU A 90 4.60 4.81 -10.56
CA LEU A 90 5.01 5.80 -9.57
C LEU A 90 6.54 5.94 -9.56
N THR A 91 7.03 7.15 -9.28
CA THR A 91 8.49 7.40 -9.15
C THR A 91 9.14 6.50 -8.11
N TYR A 92 8.44 6.24 -7.02
CA TYR A 92 8.87 5.33 -5.94
C TYR A 92 7.68 4.48 -5.51
N PRO A 93 7.42 3.35 -6.18
CA PRO A 93 6.36 2.44 -5.82
C PRO A 93 6.48 1.93 -4.38
N PRO A 94 5.37 1.68 -3.67
CA PRO A 94 5.40 0.97 -2.40
C PRO A 94 6.05 -0.41 -2.58
N ILE A 95 7.11 -0.70 -1.83
CA ILE A 95 7.81 -1.99 -1.95
C ILE A 95 7.01 -3.17 -1.39
N VAL A 96 6.04 -2.89 -0.52
CA VAL A 96 5.09 -3.85 0.06
C VAL A 96 3.72 -3.20 0.12
N LEU A 97 2.70 -3.94 -0.29
CA LEU A 97 1.29 -3.64 -0.08
C LEU A 97 0.72 -4.64 0.93
N PHE A 98 0.24 -4.13 2.05
CA PHE A 98 -0.56 -4.91 2.97
C PHE A 98 -2.00 -4.98 2.46
N TYR A 99 -2.67 -6.11 2.64
CA TYR A 99 -4.05 -6.25 2.21
C TYR A 99 -4.87 -7.09 3.18
N ASN A 100 -6.18 -6.85 3.12
CA ASN A 100 -7.19 -7.68 3.74
C ASN A 100 -8.36 -7.81 2.76
N GLY A 101 -8.70 -9.02 2.37
CA GLY A 101 -9.75 -9.30 1.40
C GLY A 101 -9.23 -9.94 0.11
N ASP A 102 -9.97 -9.74 -0.97
CA ASP A 102 -9.74 -10.41 -2.26
C ASP A 102 -8.82 -9.60 -3.18
N LEU A 103 -7.58 -10.05 -3.35
CA LEU A 103 -6.60 -9.45 -4.27
C LEU A 103 -7.04 -9.46 -5.74
N SER A 104 -7.95 -10.35 -6.14
CA SER A 104 -8.39 -10.42 -7.54
C SER A 104 -9.04 -9.12 -8.01
N LEU A 105 -9.56 -8.31 -7.08
CA LEU A 105 -10.14 -7.01 -7.37
C LEU A 105 -9.13 -6.01 -7.97
N LEU A 106 -7.84 -6.18 -7.70
CA LEU A 106 -6.79 -5.32 -8.26
C LEU A 106 -6.59 -5.52 -9.77
N SER A 107 -7.12 -6.60 -10.32
CA SER A 107 -7.09 -6.89 -11.76
C SER A 107 -8.38 -6.45 -12.48
N CYS A 108 -9.37 -5.95 -11.76
CA CYS A 108 -10.61 -5.46 -12.33
C CYS A 108 -10.48 -4.02 -12.87
N ASN A 109 -11.45 -3.60 -13.69
CA ASN A 109 -11.60 -2.19 -14.02
C ASN A 109 -11.97 -1.42 -12.75
N MET A 110 -11.22 -0.36 -12.46
CA MET A 110 -11.37 0.41 -11.23
C MET A 110 -11.69 1.88 -11.54
N LEU A 111 -12.55 2.48 -10.70
CA LEU A 111 -12.79 3.91 -10.69
C LEU A 111 -12.47 4.48 -9.31
N SER A 112 -11.58 5.46 -9.25
CA SER A 112 -11.27 6.17 -8.02
C SER A 112 -12.33 7.24 -7.71
N VAL A 113 -12.85 7.23 -6.49
CA VAL A 113 -13.80 8.24 -5.99
C VAL A 113 -13.16 8.93 -4.78
N VAL A 114 -12.90 10.23 -4.94
CA VAL A 114 -12.26 11.05 -3.91
C VAL A 114 -12.95 12.41 -3.81
N GLY A 115 -12.93 13.03 -2.63
CA GLY A 115 -13.52 14.35 -2.48
C GLY A 115 -13.50 14.92 -1.06
N GLY A 116 -14.31 15.96 -0.87
CA GLY A 116 -14.37 16.69 0.39
C GLY A 116 -14.86 15.84 1.57
N ARG A 117 -14.29 16.10 2.75
CA ARG A 117 -14.69 15.46 4.01
C ARG A 117 -15.99 16.06 4.58
N HIS A 118 -16.21 17.33 4.30
CA HIS A 118 -17.44 18.06 4.67
C HIS A 118 -18.30 18.19 3.41
N THR A 119 -19.49 17.60 3.44
CA THR A 119 -20.33 17.45 2.25
C THR A 119 -21.78 17.77 2.58
N SER A 120 -22.54 18.23 1.57
CA SER A 120 -23.98 18.44 1.67
C SER A 120 -24.75 17.13 1.50
N ALA A 121 -26.03 17.12 1.91
CA ALA A 121 -26.93 16.00 1.63
C ALA A 121 -27.12 15.77 0.12
N LEU A 122 -27.03 16.82 -0.68
CA LEU A 122 -27.10 16.73 -2.13
C LEU A 122 -25.89 15.97 -2.70
N ALA A 123 -24.67 16.24 -2.17
CA ALA A 123 -23.46 15.54 -2.61
C ALA A 123 -23.58 14.01 -2.45
N LYS A 124 -24.14 13.54 -1.33
CA LYS A 124 -24.41 12.12 -1.12
C LYS A 124 -25.33 11.55 -2.21
N LYS A 125 -26.49 12.20 -2.46
CA LYS A 125 -27.44 11.76 -3.47
C LYS A 125 -26.79 11.72 -4.86
N THR A 126 -25.99 12.74 -5.19
CA THR A 126 -25.28 12.82 -6.48
C THR A 126 -24.29 11.67 -6.65
N VAL A 127 -23.47 11.35 -5.63
CA VAL A 127 -22.53 10.23 -5.69
C VAL A 127 -23.26 8.91 -5.93
N TYR A 128 -24.35 8.64 -5.21
CA TYR A 128 -25.15 7.43 -5.40
C TYR A 128 -25.75 7.33 -6.80
N TYR A 129 -26.27 8.44 -7.32
CA TYR A 129 -26.83 8.49 -8.66
C TYR A 129 -25.78 8.25 -9.75
N LEU A 130 -24.63 8.92 -9.66
CA LEU A 130 -23.57 8.82 -10.67
C LEU A 130 -22.88 7.46 -10.67
N LEU A 131 -22.73 6.83 -9.49
CA LEU A 131 -22.02 5.56 -9.40
C LEU A 131 -22.86 4.34 -9.75
N LYS A 132 -24.20 4.46 -9.77
CA LYS A 132 -25.06 3.34 -10.15
C LYS A 132 -24.66 2.71 -11.50
N PRO A 133 -24.65 3.44 -12.63
CA PRO A 133 -24.30 2.85 -13.93
C PRO A 133 -22.84 2.35 -13.99
N VAL A 134 -21.93 2.95 -13.23
CA VAL A 134 -20.52 2.55 -13.17
C VAL A 134 -20.39 1.19 -12.48
N VAL A 135 -21.10 1.00 -11.38
CA VAL A 135 -21.12 -0.26 -10.63
C VAL A 135 -21.81 -1.36 -11.44
N GLU A 136 -22.93 -1.04 -12.09
CA GLU A 136 -23.66 -1.96 -12.97
C GLU A 136 -22.81 -2.39 -14.18
N ALA A 137 -21.88 -1.53 -14.64
CA ALA A 137 -20.88 -1.88 -15.65
C ALA A 137 -19.71 -2.73 -15.12
N GLY A 138 -19.74 -3.14 -13.84
CA GLY A 138 -18.75 -4.03 -13.23
C GLY A 138 -17.48 -3.36 -12.71
N TYR A 139 -17.43 -2.03 -12.63
CA TYR A 139 -16.29 -1.32 -12.06
C TYR A 139 -16.20 -1.50 -10.55
N VAL A 140 -14.98 -1.69 -10.04
CA VAL A 140 -14.66 -1.66 -8.62
C VAL A 140 -14.41 -0.22 -8.20
N ILE A 141 -15.06 0.24 -7.14
CA ILE A 141 -14.86 1.59 -6.64
C ILE A 141 -13.68 1.62 -5.65
N VAL A 142 -12.70 2.47 -5.93
CA VAL A 142 -11.50 2.65 -5.09
C VAL A 142 -11.57 3.98 -4.37
N SER A 143 -11.37 3.99 -3.06
CA SER A 143 -11.40 5.22 -2.27
C SER A 143 -10.54 5.14 -1.00
N GLY A 144 -10.23 6.30 -0.39
CA GLY A 144 -9.36 6.42 0.77
C GLY A 144 -10.01 6.23 2.14
N CYS A 145 -11.25 5.78 2.20
CA CYS A 145 -12.01 5.62 3.47
C CYS A 145 -12.16 6.89 4.33
N ALA A 146 -11.92 8.06 3.80
CA ALA A 146 -12.13 9.30 4.52
C ALA A 146 -13.64 9.58 4.71
N LYS A 147 -13.98 10.42 5.68
CA LYS A 147 -15.36 10.93 5.80
C LYS A 147 -15.78 11.68 4.54
N GLY A 148 -17.08 11.71 4.22
CA GLY A 148 -17.63 12.45 3.10
C GLY A 148 -17.66 11.66 1.81
N ILE A 149 -17.15 12.21 0.71
CA ILE A 149 -17.27 11.63 -0.65
C ILE A 149 -16.67 10.24 -0.73
N ASP A 150 -15.53 9.99 -0.10
CA ASP A 150 -14.88 8.67 -0.08
C ASP A 150 -15.82 7.60 0.51
N THR A 151 -16.37 7.88 1.70
CA THR A 151 -17.34 6.99 2.35
C THR A 151 -18.60 6.79 1.50
N TYR A 152 -19.10 7.86 0.87
CA TYR A 152 -20.30 7.76 0.03
C TYR A 152 -20.04 6.93 -1.23
N GLY A 153 -18.87 7.06 -1.84
CA GLY A 153 -18.47 6.24 -2.98
C GLY A 153 -18.48 4.75 -2.67
N GLN A 154 -17.87 4.37 -1.54
CA GLN A 154 -17.84 2.97 -1.10
C GLN A 154 -19.23 2.44 -0.72
N GLN A 155 -20.01 3.23 0.03
CA GLN A 155 -21.39 2.88 0.36
C GLN A 155 -22.29 2.74 -0.87
N ALA A 156 -22.13 3.62 -1.87
CA ALA A 156 -22.85 3.54 -3.14
C ALA A 156 -22.49 2.25 -3.89
N ALA A 157 -21.20 1.90 -3.97
CA ALA A 157 -20.76 0.64 -4.58
C ALA A 157 -21.47 -0.56 -3.95
N ILE A 158 -21.42 -0.67 -2.63
CA ILE A 158 -22.05 -1.77 -1.88
C ILE A 158 -23.56 -1.77 -2.08
N SER A 159 -24.23 -0.62 -2.01
CA SER A 159 -25.69 -0.51 -2.15
C SER A 159 -26.21 -0.88 -3.53
N HIS A 160 -25.39 -0.76 -4.56
CA HIS A 160 -25.67 -1.17 -5.92
C HIS A 160 -25.17 -2.60 -6.26
N GLY A 161 -24.78 -3.39 -5.24
CA GLY A 161 -24.34 -4.79 -5.39
C GLY A 161 -22.95 -4.94 -5.98
N GLY A 162 -22.15 -3.85 -6.02
CA GLY A 162 -20.79 -3.85 -6.51
C GLY A 162 -19.74 -4.10 -5.41
N ARG A 163 -18.47 -3.93 -5.80
CA ARG A 163 -17.30 -4.16 -4.95
C ARG A 163 -16.51 -2.87 -4.79
N THR A 164 -15.77 -2.78 -3.69
CA THR A 164 -14.97 -1.59 -3.39
C THR A 164 -13.62 -1.98 -2.78
N ILE A 165 -12.61 -1.16 -3.04
CA ILE A 165 -11.28 -1.25 -2.43
C ILE A 165 -11.07 0.01 -1.59
N ALA A 166 -10.73 -0.21 -0.33
CA ALA A 166 -10.33 0.84 0.58
C ALA A 166 -8.79 0.95 0.61
N VAL A 167 -8.27 2.08 0.17
CA VAL A 167 -6.84 2.39 0.26
C VAL A 167 -6.59 3.16 1.55
N ASN A 168 -6.04 2.47 2.54
CA ASN A 168 -5.70 3.10 3.80
C ASN A 168 -4.21 3.51 3.78
N TRP A 169 -3.96 4.81 3.76
CA TRP A 169 -2.63 5.37 3.86
C TRP A 169 -2.32 5.70 5.32
N ASN A 170 -1.57 4.83 5.96
CA ASN A 170 -0.91 5.20 7.20
C ASN A 170 0.49 5.74 6.85
N ARG A 171 0.97 6.78 7.54
CA ARG A 171 2.21 7.54 7.20
C ARG A 171 3.42 6.66 6.88
N ASP A 172 3.41 5.42 7.33
CA ASP A 172 4.53 4.49 7.19
C ASP A 172 4.20 3.25 6.33
N ARG A 173 2.93 3.03 5.91
CA ARG A 173 2.50 1.80 5.21
C ARG A 173 1.29 2.02 4.33
N ALA A 174 1.34 1.47 3.12
CA ALA A 174 0.16 1.36 2.26
C ALA A 174 -0.58 0.05 2.58
N SER A 175 -1.89 0.13 2.79
CA SER A 175 -2.74 -1.04 2.99
C SER A 175 -4.04 -0.94 2.19
N LEU A 176 -4.51 -2.08 1.74
CA LEU A 176 -5.74 -2.23 0.98
C LEU A 176 -6.73 -3.06 1.79
N SER A 177 -8.00 -2.69 1.79
CA SER A 177 -9.10 -3.53 2.24
C SER A 177 -10.08 -3.70 1.09
N CYS A 178 -10.33 -4.93 0.72
CA CYS A 178 -11.14 -5.31 -0.43
C CYS A 178 -12.40 -6.06 0.03
#